data_da7da490f7c38864c16412163e0afd05
#
_entry.id   da7da490f7c38864c16412163e0afd05
#
_cell.length_a   1.000
_cell.length_b   1.000
_cell.length_c   1.000
_cell.angle_alpha   90.00
_cell.angle_beta   90.00
_cell.angle_gamma   90.00
#
_symmetry.space_group_name_H-M   'P 1'
#
loop_
_entity.id
_entity.type
_entity.pdbx_description
1 polymer ?
#
loop_
_entity_poly.entity_id
_entity_poly.type
_entity_poly.pdbx_seq_one_letter_code
_entity_poly.pdbx_strand_id
1 'polypeptide(L)'
;MDKQGRLRRLLEIGVVSLRLGFTSFGGPIAHLGYFHEEYIRRRKWLDERGYAELVALCQFLPGPASSQVGIGIGVIRAGLLGGIVAWLGFTLPSMIALVLFAMLLQGFDMGNAGWIHGLKIVAVAIVAQAVLGMGQKLTPDPSRATLAILVMMMTLLWQTAFSQVIFIITAG
;
A
#
# COMPACT_ATOMS: atom_id res chain seq x y z
N MET A 1 1.98 19.61 -26.44
CA MET A 1 1.20 18.50 -25.88
C MET A 1 -0.26 18.92 -25.83
N ASP A 2 -1.10 18.24 -26.59
CA ASP A 2 -2.52 18.57 -26.72
C ASP A 2 -3.27 18.33 -25.37
N LYS A 3 -3.98 19.36 -24.91
CA LYS A 3 -4.73 19.32 -23.64
C LYS A 3 -5.77 18.19 -23.63
N GLN A 4 -6.40 17.90 -24.78
CA GLN A 4 -7.39 16.84 -24.92
C GLN A 4 -6.76 15.43 -24.75
N GLY A 5 -5.58 15.20 -25.30
CA GLY A 5 -4.86 13.94 -25.14
C GLY A 5 -4.43 13.67 -23.69
N ARG A 6 -4.08 14.72 -22.94
CA ARG A 6 -3.71 14.62 -21.54
C ARG A 6 -4.92 14.28 -20.65
N LEU A 7 -6.05 14.95 -20.87
CA LEU A 7 -7.27 14.69 -20.12
C LEU A 7 -7.76 13.25 -20.32
N ARG A 8 -7.74 12.76 -21.55
CA ARG A 8 -8.10 11.38 -21.87
C ARG A 8 -7.23 10.36 -21.11
N ARG A 9 -5.91 10.59 -21.07
CA ARG A 9 -4.98 9.73 -20.31
C ARG A 9 -5.28 9.74 -18.80
N LEU A 10 -5.56 10.90 -18.22
CA LEU A 10 -5.91 11.03 -16.80
C LEU A 10 -7.21 10.30 -16.48
N LEU A 11 -8.24 10.43 -17.31
CA LEU A 11 -9.49 9.71 -17.14
C LEU A 11 -9.28 8.19 -17.25
N GLU A 12 -8.48 7.75 -18.22
CA GLU A 12 -8.15 6.33 -18.39
C GLU A 12 -7.42 5.78 -17.14
N ILE A 13 -6.42 6.50 -16.62
CA ILE A 13 -5.72 6.13 -15.39
C ILE A 13 -6.70 6.05 -14.22
N GLY A 14 -7.57 7.05 -14.05
CA GLY A 14 -8.53 7.10 -12.97
C GLY A 14 -9.49 5.91 -12.99
N VAL A 15 -10.09 5.61 -14.14
CA VAL A 15 -11.02 4.47 -14.29
C VAL A 15 -10.33 3.13 -14.01
N VAL A 16 -9.10 2.96 -14.52
CA VAL A 16 -8.36 1.71 -14.32
C VAL A 16 -7.94 1.53 -12.88
N SER A 17 -7.41 2.59 -12.25
CA SER A 17 -7.01 2.54 -10.85
C SER A 17 -8.21 2.35 -9.92
N LEU A 18 -9.35 2.97 -10.23
CA LEU A 18 -10.59 2.76 -9.49
C LEU A 18 -11.06 1.30 -9.57
N ARG A 19 -11.05 0.73 -10.77
CA ARG A 19 -11.38 -0.69 -10.97
C ARG A 19 -10.44 -1.60 -10.18
N LEU A 20 -9.14 -1.35 -10.25
CA LEU A 20 -8.15 -2.10 -9.47
C LEU A 20 -8.36 -1.94 -7.97
N GLY A 21 -8.73 -0.75 -7.49
CA GLY A 21 -9.07 -0.51 -6.09
C GLY A 21 -10.25 -1.34 -5.58
N PHE A 22 -11.22 -1.66 -6.46
CA PHE A 22 -12.34 -2.55 -6.12
C PHE A 22 -12.03 -4.04 -6.27
N THR A 23 -11.12 -4.41 -7.16
CA THR A 23 -10.92 -5.82 -7.55
C THR A 23 -9.64 -6.45 -7.03
N SER A 24 -8.67 -5.64 -6.56
CA SER A 24 -7.38 -6.15 -6.10
C SER A 24 -7.44 -6.55 -4.63
N PHE A 25 -7.54 -7.84 -4.35
CA PHE A 25 -7.50 -8.40 -3.00
C PHE A 25 -6.23 -9.23 -2.81
N GLY A 26 -5.81 -9.48 -1.56
CA GLY A 26 -4.73 -10.40 -1.24
C GLY A 26 -3.39 -9.76 -0.90
N GLY A 27 -3.36 -8.43 -0.67
CA GLY A 27 -2.18 -7.72 -0.19
C GLY A 27 -1.17 -7.33 -1.28
N PRO A 28 0.00 -6.77 -0.90
CA PRO A 28 0.92 -6.12 -1.82
C PRO A 28 1.42 -7.01 -2.97
N ILE A 29 1.69 -8.28 -2.70
CA ILE A 29 2.19 -9.23 -3.72
C ILE A 29 1.10 -9.50 -4.77
N ALA A 30 -0.14 -9.72 -4.33
CA ALA A 30 -1.27 -9.93 -5.22
C ALA A 30 -1.56 -8.66 -6.05
N HIS A 31 -1.48 -7.48 -5.43
CA HIS A 31 -1.65 -6.20 -6.14
C HIS A 31 -0.66 -6.04 -7.28
N LEU A 32 0.62 -6.40 -7.09
CA LEU A 32 1.61 -6.36 -8.16
C LEU A 32 1.23 -7.30 -9.32
N GLY A 33 0.67 -8.48 -9.03
CA GLY A 33 0.14 -9.38 -10.04
C GLY A 33 -1.01 -8.78 -10.84
N TYR A 34 -1.99 -8.14 -10.17
CA TYR A 34 -3.10 -7.45 -10.85
C TYR A 34 -2.60 -6.26 -11.70
N PHE A 35 -1.61 -5.51 -11.22
CA PHE A 35 -1.02 -4.40 -11.95
C PHE A 35 -0.28 -4.88 -13.19
N HIS A 36 0.49 -5.96 -13.07
CA HIS A 36 1.16 -6.58 -14.20
C HIS A 36 0.15 -6.99 -15.29
N GLU A 37 -0.90 -7.72 -14.91
CA GLU A 37 -1.93 -8.17 -15.86
C GLU A 37 -2.62 -6.98 -16.54
N GLU A 38 -3.04 -5.95 -15.78
CA GLU A 38 -3.82 -4.84 -16.33
C GLU A 38 -2.94 -3.86 -17.13
N TYR A 39 -1.79 -3.45 -16.58
CA TYR A 39 -0.97 -2.39 -17.18
C TYR A 39 -0.01 -2.91 -18.26
N ILE A 40 0.49 -4.13 -18.12
CA ILE A 40 1.47 -4.69 -19.05
C ILE A 40 0.80 -5.55 -20.10
N ARG A 41 0.04 -6.57 -19.70
CA ARG A 41 -0.55 -7.52 -20.65
C ARG A 41 -1.73 -6.93 -21.42
N ARG A 42 -2.70 -6.33 -20.72
CA ARG A 42 -3.92 -5.84 -21.36
C ARG A 42 -3.75 -4.49 -22.03
N ARG A 43 -3.13 -3.53 -21.34
CA ARG A 43 -3.07 -2.14 -21.82
C ARG A 43 -1.74 -1.78 -22.46
N LYS A 44 -0.70 -2.54 -22.22
CA LYS A 44 0.64 -2.32 -22.77
C LYS A 44 1.13 -0.89 -22.51
N TRP A 45 0.89 -0.39 -21.27
CA TRP A 45 1.34 0.95 -20.88
C TRP A 45 2.83 1.00 -20.61
N LEU A 46 3.41 -0.13 -20.20
CA LEU A 46 4.82 -0.31 -19.92
C LEU A 46 5.21 -1.71 -20.45
N ASP A 47 6.47 -1.91 -20.76
CA ASP A 47 7.02 -3.21 -21.11
C ASP A 47 7.40 -4.02 -19.86
N GLU A 48 7.66 -5.31 -20.03
CA GLU A 48 7.98 -6.23 -18.92
C GLU A 48 9.21 -5.78 -18.14
N ARG A 49 10.24 -5.29 -18.85
CA ARG A 49 11.49 -4.83 -18.24
C ARG A 49 11.28 -3.57 -17.40
N GLY A 50 10.61 -2.56 -17.96
CA GLY A 50 10.31 -1.32 -17.24
C GLY A 50 9.43 -1.54 -16.02
N TYR A 51 8.49 -2.49 -16.09
CA TYR A 51 7.69 -2.87 -14.93
C TYR A 51 8.56 -3.52 -13.83
N ALA A 52 9.42 -4.47 -14.19
CA ALA A 52 10.31 -5.12 -13.23
C ALA A 52 11.27 -4.12 -12.56
N GLU A 53 11.84 -3.19 -13.33
CA GLU A 53 12.70 -2.12 -12.82
C GLU A 53 11.94 -1.19 -11.86
N LEU A 54 10.71 -0.81 -12.20
CA LEU A 54 9.84 0.01 -11.34
C LEU A 54 9.50 -0.70 -10.03
N VAL A 55 9.14 -1.99 -10.10
CA VAL A 55 8.85 -2.80 -8.90
C VAL A 55 10.07 -2.91 -8.02
N ALA A 56 11.25 -3.19 -8.59
CA ALA A 56 12.52 -3.26 -7.85
C ALA A 56 12.81 -1.93 -7.15
N LEU A 57 12.69 -0.80 -7.84
CA LEU A 57 12.87 0.53 -7.26
C LEU A 57 11.92 0.79 -6.08
N CYS A 58 10.62 0.48 -6.25
CA CYS A 58 9.63 0.66 -5.21
C CYS A 58 9.81 -0.26 -4.00
N GLN A 59 10.47 -1.41 -4.16
CA GLN A 59 10.81 -2.30 -3.04
C GLN A 59 11.99 -1.79 -2.21
N PHE A 60 12.86 -0.96 -2.79
CA PHE A 60 13.95 -0.29 -2.08
C PHE A 60 13.47 0.93 -1.28
N LEU A 61 12.43 1.59 -1.74
CA LEU A 61 11.89 2.79 -1.08
C LEU A 61 11.06 2.39 0.16
N PRO A 62 11.18 3.14 1.27
CA PRO A 62 10.32 2.90 2.43
C PRO A 62 8.86 3.18 2.09
N GLY A 63 7.97 2.24 2.42
CA GLY A 63 6.53 2.39 2.22
C GLY A 63 5.88 1.22 1.46
N PRO A 64 4.56 1.28 1.21
CA PRO A 64 3.82 0.21 0.56
C PRO A 64 4.15 0.14 -0.94
N ALA A 65 4.98 -0.83 -1.34
CA ALA A 65 5.47 -0.98 -2.70
C ALA A 65 4.36 -1.01 -3.76
N SER A 66 3.20 -1.62 -3.48
CA SER A 66 2.08 -1.66 -4.43
C SER A 66 1.53 -0.27 -4.76
N SER A 67 1.34 0.59 -3.74
CA SER A 67 0.88 1.97 -3.96
C SER A 67 1.93 2.79 -4.73
N GLN A 68 3.21 2.61 -4.40
CA GLN A 68 4.31 3.29 -5.10
C GLN A 68 4.38 2.89 -6.57
N VAL A 69 4.22 1.60 -6.90
CA VAL A 69 4.18 1.12 -8.29
C VAL A 69 2.99 1.71 -9.04
N GLY A 70 1.78 1.71 -8.44
CA GLY A 70 0.60 2.32 -9.04
C GLY A 70 0.79 3.81 -9.34
N ILE A 71 1.36 4.58 -8.39
CA ILE A 71 1.72 5.98 -8.56
C ILE A 71 2.75 6.14 -9.67
N GLY A 72 3.82 5.33 -9.66
CA GLY A 72 4.90 5.35 -10.65
C GLY A 72 4.38 5.16 -12.07
N ILE A 73 3.50 4.19 -12.29
CA ILE A 73 2.85 3.97 -13.59
C ILE A 73 2.01 5.19 -14.01
N GLY A 74 1.27 5.77 -13.08
CA GLY A 74 0.52 7.01 -13.32
C GLY A 74 1.41 8.17 -13.74
N VAL A 75 2.56 8.34 -13.06
CA VAL A 75 3.56 9.38 -13.37
C VAL A 75 4.18 9.17 -14.75
N ILE A 76 4.58 7.94 -15.07
CA ILE A 76 5.16 7.61 -16.38
C ILE A 76 4.16 7.94 -17.50
N ARG A 77 2.87 7.68 -17.30
CA ARG A 77 1.85 7.85 -18.34
C ARG A 77 1.35 9.28 -18.53
N ALA A 78 1.19 10.06 -17.46
CA ALA A 78 0.59 11.41 -17.53
C ALA A 78 1.25 12.45 -16.60
N GLY A 79 2.47 12.19 -16.12
CA GLY A 79 3.20 13.06 -15.20
C GLY A 79 2.62 13.02 -13.78
N LEU A 80 3.03 13.97 -12.93
CA LEU A 80 2.64 14.02 -11.52
C LEU A 80 1.13 13.93 -11.29
N LEU A 81 0.32 14.58 -12.13
CA LEU A 81 -1.14 14.48 -12.04
C LEU A 81 -1.64 13.05 -12.30
N GLY A 82 -0.98 12.31 -13.20
CA GLY A 82 -1.27 10.90 -13.43
C GLY A 82 -1.01 10.05 -12.19
N GLY A 83 0.06 10.32 -11.47
CA GLY A 83 0.37 9.66 -10.18
C GLY A 83 -0.68 9.94 -9.11
N ILE A 84 -1.10 11.20 -8.96
CA ILE A 84 -2.16 11.59 -8.01
C ILE A 84 -3.48 10.90 -8.35
N VAL A 85 -3.88 10.91 -9.62
CA VAL A 85 -5.12 10.27 -10.08
C VAL A 85 -5.06 8.74 -9.88
N ALA A 86 -3.93 8.10 -10.14
CA ALA A 86 -3.73 6.68 -9.90
C ALA A 86 -3.86 6.34 -8.41
N TRP A 87 -3.23 7.12 -7.54
CA TRP A 87 -3.31 6.94 -6.09
C TRP A 87 -4.73 7.12 -5.56
N LEU A 88 -5.39 8.21 -5.93
CA LEU A 88 -6.77 8.47 -5.53
C LEU A 88 -7.71 7.35 -6.02
N GLY A 89 -7.62 6.98 -7.30
CA GLY A 89 -8.47 5.95 -7.88
C GLY A 89 -8.31 4.60 -7.17
N PHE A 90 -7.09 4.22 -6.80
CA PHE A 90 -6.83 2.95 -6.12
C PHE A 90 -7.23 2.98 -4.64
N THR A 91 -7.06 4.11 -3.94
CA THR A 91 -7.27 4.21 -2.49
C THR A 91 -8.72 4.56 -2.12
N LEU A 92 -9.40 5.42 -2.91
CA LEU A 92 -10.75 5.88 -2.59
C LEU A 92 -11.77 4.78 -2.35
N PRO A 93 -11.83 3.68 -3.13
CA PRO A 93 -12.81 2.63 -2.89
C PRO A 93 -12.73 2.03 -1.50
N SER A 94 -11.53 1.67 -1.05
CA SER A 94 -11.31 1.08 0.26
C SER A 94 -11.55 2.09 1.39
N MET A 95 -11.16 3.35 1.19
CA MET A 95 -11.39 4.42 2.16
C MET A 95 -12.89 4.69 2.35
N ILE A 96 -13.65 4.81 1.27
CA ILE A 96 -15.10 5.01 1.33
C ILE A 96 -15.78 3.80 1.99
N ALA A 97 -15.40 2.59 1.62
CA ALA A 97 -15.95 1.38 2.21
C ALA A 97 -15.72 1.32 3.73
N LEU A 98 -14.52 1.67 4.20
CA LEU A 98 -14.20 1.70 5.63
C LEU A 98 -14.98 2.79 6.38
N VAL A 99 -15.13 3.99 5.79
CA VAL A 99 -15.89 5.08 6.40
C VAL A 99 -17.37 4.69 6.50
N LEU A 100 -17.96 4.18 5.43
CA LEU A 100 -19.35 3.71 5.44
C LEU A 100 -19.56 2.59 6.47
N PHE A 101 -18.64 1.64 6.54
CA PHE A 101 -18.68 0.58 7.53
C PHE A 101 -18.60 1.12 8.97
N ALA A 102 -17.72 2.09 9.24
CA ALA A 102 -17.62 2.72 10.55
C ALA A 102 -18.90 3.48 10.93
N MET A 103 -19.51 4.19 9.99
CA MET A 103 -20.79 4.89 10.21
C MET A 103 -21.94 3.90 10.50
N LEU A 104 -22.01 2.80 9.78
CA LEU A 104 -22.99 1.74 10.04
C LEU A 104 -22.82 1.14 11.44
N LEU A 105 -21.59 0.87 11.86
CA LEU A 105 -21.32 0.34 13.20
C LEU A 105 -21.76 1.28 14.33
N GLN A 106 -21.55 2.60 14.16
CA GLN A 106 -21.96 3.59 15.13
C GLN A 106 -23.51 3.76 15.18
N GLY A 107 -24.16 3.69 14.02
CA GLY A 107 -25.61 3.86 13.93
C GLY A 107 -26.44 2.73 14.54
N PHE A 108 -25.88 1.52 14.63
CA PHE A 108 -26.61 0.33 15.12
C PHE A 108 -26.15 -0.18 16.49
N ASP A 109 -25.30 0.57 17.20
CA ASP A 109 -24.69 0.15 18.49
C ASP A 109 -24.13 -1.28 18.50
N MET A 110 -23.60 -1.68 17.35
CA MET A 110 -23.07 -3.04 17.12
C MET A 110 -21.65 -3.24 17.64
N GLY A 111 -21.10 -2.27 18.39
CA GLY A 111 -19.72 -2.30 18.88
C GLY A 111 -19.36 -3.56 19.69
N ASN A 112 -20.35 -4.20 20.31
CA ASN A 112 -20.18 -5.43 21.10
C ASN A 112 -20.64 -6.70 20.37
N ALA A 113 -20.99 -6.63 19.10
CA ALA A 113 -21.41 -7.82 18.35
C ALA A 113 -20.26 -8.83 18.19
N GLY A 114 -20.53 -10.10 18.43
CA GLY A 114 -19.49 -11.17 18.42
C GLY A 114 -18.70 -11.26 17.11
N TRP A 115 -19.32 -10.93 15.96
CA TRP A 115 -18.62 -10.93 14.67
C TRP A 115 -17.54 -9.83 14.57
N ILE A 116 -17.72 -8.68 15.24
CA ILE A 116 -16.70 -7.62 15.32
C ILE A 116 -15.49 -8.10 16.11
N HIS A 117 -15.72 -8.88 17.17
CA HIS A 117 -14.64 -9.52 17.91
C HIS A 117 -13.86 -10.48 17.01
N GLY A 118 -14.55 -11.28 16.20
CA GLY A 118 -13.93 -12.13 15.18
C GLY A 118 -13.07 -11.35 14.18
N LEU A 119 -13.57 -10.21 13.66
CA LEU A 119 -12.80 -9.36 12.76
C LEU A 119 -11.54 -8.78 13.41
N LYS A 120 -11.60 -8.40 14.68
CA LYS A 120 -10.42 -7.94 15.43
C LYS A 120 -9.35 -9.03 15.53
N ILE A 121 -9.74 -10.27 15.81
CA ILE A 121 -8.82 -11.41 15.87
C ILE A 121 -8.17 -11.66 14.51
N VAL A 122 -8.94 -11.64 13.43
CA VAL A 122 -8.42 -11.77 12.06
C VAL A 122 -7.46 -10.64 11.73
N ALA A 123 -7.78 -9.39 12.09
CA ALA A 123 -6.90 -8.25 11.87
C ALA A 123 -5.55 -8.43 12.60
N VAL A 124 -5.56 -8.90 13.84
CA VAL A 124 -4.33 -9.20 14.60
C VAL A 124 -3.51 -10.28 13.90
N ALA A 125 -4.15 -11.35 13.42
CA ALA A 125 -3.46 -12.42 12.70
C ALA A 125 -2.81 -11.94 11.40
N ILE A 126 -3.50 -11.10 10.62
CA ILE A 126 -2.97 -10.51 9.38
C ILE A 126 -1.78 -9.59 9.67
N VAL A 127 -1.88 -8.74 10.70
CA VAL A 127 -0.77 -7.87 11.11
C VAL A 127 0.43 -8.68 11.59
N ALA A 128 0.20 -9.71 12.41
CA ALA A 128 1.26 -10.60 12.86
C ALA A 128 1.97 -11.30 11.69
N GLN A 129 1.21 -11.79 10.71
CA GLN A 129 1.77 -12.41 9.50
C GLN A 129 2.57 -11.40 8.68
N ALA A 130 2.11 -10.16 8.54
CA ALA A 130 2.83 -9.10 7.83
C ALA A 130 4.16 -8.75 8.53
N VAL A 131 4.13 -8.60 9.86
CA VAL A 131 5.33 -8.34 10.67
C VAL A 131 6.34 -9.48 10.57
N LEU A 132 5.89 -10.73 10.68
CA LEU A 132 6.75 -11.90 10.51
C LEU A 132 7.37 -11.95 9.11
N GLY A 133 6.58 -11.70 8.07
CA GLY A 133 7.09 -11.67 6.69
C GLY A 133 8.09 -10.55 6.43
N MET A 134 7.91 -9.37 7.03
CA MET A 134 8.88 -8.29 6.99
C MET A 134 10.14 -8.63 7.80
N GLY A 135 9.98 -9.19 9.01
CA GLY A 135 11.07 -9.61 9.85
C GLY A 135 12.01 -10.58 9.12
N GLN A 136 11.46 -11.63 8.51
CA GLN A 136 12.25 -12.61 7.75
C GLN A 136 13.05 -12.01 6.59
N LYS A 137 12.53 -10.94 5.96
CA LYS A 137 13.20 -10.28 4.83
C LYS A 137 14.22 -9.23 5.24
N LEU A 138 13.93 -8.46 6.29
CA LEU A 138 14.72 -7.30 6.70
C LEU A 138 15.76 -7.64 7.77
N THR A 139 15.53 -8.72 8.54
CA THR A 139 16.42 -9.14 9.62
C THR A 139 16.87 -10.60 9.44
N PRO A 140 17.63 -10.92 8.35
CA PRO A 140 18.10 -12.27 8.09
C PRO A 140 19.16 -12.73 9.11
N ASP A 141 19.86 -11.79 9.75
CA ASP A 141 20.95 -12.06 10.70
C ASP A 141 20.49 -11.83 12.15
N PRO A 142 21.01 -12.62 13.12
CA PRO A 142 20.69 -12.44 14.54
C PRO A 142 21.00 -11.05 15.09
N SER A 143 22.06 -10.40 14.58
CA SER A 143 22.46 -9.05 14.99
C SER A 143 21.41 -8.00 14.56
N ARG A 144 20.88 -8.08 13.35
CA ARG A 144 19.82 -7.20 12.87
C ARG A 144 18.51 -7.47 13.60
N ALA A 145 18.20 -8.73 13.88
CA ALA A 145 17.02 -9.11 14.64
C ALA A 145 17.05 -8.56 16.07
N THR A 146 18.17 -8.65 16.77
CA THR A 146 18.32 -8.08 18.13
C THR A 146 18.18 -6.57 18.13
N LEU A 147 18.78 -5.88 17.14
CA LEU A 147 18.66 -4.43 17.01
C LEU A 147 17.21 -3.99 16.72
N ALA A 148 16.51 -4.71 15.85
CA ALA A 148 15.09 -4.46 15.56
C ALA A 148 14.21 -4.65 16.81
N ILE A 149 14.45 -5.71 17.60
CA ILE A 149 13.72 -5.96 18.85
C ILE A 149 14.00 -4.85 19.87
N LEU A 150 15.25 -4.43 20.04
CA LEU A 150 15.62 -3.33 20.94
C LEU A 150 14.94 -2.01 20.55
N VAL A 151 14.96 -1.65 19.26
CA VAL A 151 14.29 -0.45 18.75
C VAL A 151 12.78 -0.55 18.97
N MET A 152 12.18 -1.72 18.73
CA MET A 152 10.75 -1.95 18.98
C MET A 152 10.41 -1.78 20.47
N MET A 153 11.19 -2.35 21.37
CA MET A 153 10.99 -2.19 22.82
C MET A 153 11.13 -0.73 23.25
N MET A 154 12.15 -0.03 22.77
CA MET A 154 12.34 1.40 23.06
C MET A 154 11.19 2.25 22.52
N THR A 155 10.67 1.95 21.34
CA THR A 155 9.52 2.67 20.76
C THR A 155 8.24 2.44 21.56
N LEU A 156 8.04 1.25 22.14
CA LEU A 156 6.90 0.94 23.01
C LEU A 156 6.99 1.64 24.36
N LEU A 157 8.20 1.78 24.92
CA LEU A 157 8.45 2.44 26.19
C LEU A 157 8.39 3.98 26.08
N TRP A 158 8.80 4.50 24.92
CA TRP A 158 8.90 5.95 24.70
C TRP A 158 7.98 6.40 23.57
N GLN A 159 6.72 6.58 23.86
CA GLN A 159 5.67 6.95 22.90
C GLN A 159 5.65 8.46 22.60
N THR A 160 6.75 9.05 22.16
CA THR A 160 6.82 10.43 21.68
C THR A 160 6.98 10.48 20.17
N ALA A 161 6.33 11.44 19.50
CA ALA A 161 6.42 11.60 18.05
C ALA A 161 7.88 11.77 17.53
N PHE A 162 8.76 12.30 18.36
CA PHE A 162 10.19 12.48 18.05
C PHE A 162 11.03 11.21 18.24
N SER A 163 10.59 10.25 19.05
CA SER A 163 11.37 9.04 19.32
C SER A 163 11.57 8.19 18.05
N GLN A 164 10.57 8.09 17.19
CA GLN A 164 10.67 7.34 15.94
C GLN A 164 11.74 7.93 15.01
N VAL A 165 11.79 9.26 14.89
CA VAL A 165 12.79 9.95 14.04
C VAL A 165 14.20 9.71 14.58
N ILE A 166 14.38 9.82 15.91
CA ILE A 166 15.68 9.58 16.55
C ILE A 166 16.14 8.13 16.34
N PHE A 167 15.24 7.15 16.51
CA PHE A 167 15.58 5.74 16.31
C PHE A 167 15.92 5.39 14.85
N ILE A 168 15.25 6.01 13.88
CA ILE A 168 15.60 5.84 12.46
C ILE A 168 17.01 6.40 12.18
N ILE A 169 17.35 7.56 12.72
CA ILE A 169 18.66 8.20 12.50
C ILE A 169 19.79 7.44 13.22
N THR A 170 19.51 6.85 14.38
CA THR A 170 20.55 6.17 15.19
C THR A 170 20.75 4.70 14.82
N ALA A 171 19.76 4.05 14.23
CA ALA A 171 19.80 2.64 13.86
C ALA A 171 20.04 2.39 12.35
N GLY A 172 19.89 3.42 11.49
CA GLY A 172 20.19 3.37 10.05
C GLY A 172 21.61 3.82 9.76
#